data_1bb8c1c0420582fb7cbb619d76b0c84b
#
_entry.id   1bb8c1c0420582fb7cbb619d76b0c84b
#
_cell.length_a   1.000
_cell.length_b   1.000
_cell.length_c   1.000
_cell.angle_alpha   90.00
_cell.angle_beta   90.00
_cell.angle_gamma   90.00
#
_symmetry.space_group_name_H-M   'P 1'
#
loop_
_entity.id
_entity.type
_entity.pdbx_description
1 polymer ?
#
loop_
_entity_poly.entity_id
_entity_poly.type
_entity_poly.pdbx_seq_one_letter_code
_entity_poly.pdbx_strand_id
1 'polypeptide(L)'
;SGSNIQYFFRQPGQGMNDTLKAELIDSLHSMGINPTNVRARTKEGEGEEQRLVYPGVIVEYKDRVTAVDLLQGQSSVDGINSLNNAEALLEYKLAGAIDKIKRDKVPVVAYLTGNGQPQSYEVYSLIEKTIKPNYGFSILPIDSVPVIPDVFDALLIVKPLTGFNEEQKLKIDQYVMRGGKVVWMIDKLYASLDSLQR
;
A
#
# COMPACT_ATOMS: atom_id res chain seq x y z
N SER A 1 -28.18 -4.69 -12.34
CA SER A 1 -26.75 -4.96 -12.45
C SER A 1 -26.14 -3.99 -13.44
N GLY A 2 -25.56 -2.94 -12.91
CA GLY A 2 -25.03 -1.86 -13.74
C GLY A 2 -23.69 -2.25 -14.36
N SER A 3 -23.64 -2.23 -15.67
CA SER A 3 -22.45 -2.37 -16.50
C SER A 3 -21.60 -1.09 -16.48
N ASN A 4 -21.26 -0.57 -15.30
CA ASN A 4 -20.47 0.65 -15.20
C ASN A 4 -18.95 0.40 -15.25
N ILE A 5 -18.53 -0.86 -15.31
CA ILE A 5 -17.14 -1.28 -15.42
C ILE A 5 -16.98 -2.10 -16.69
N GLN A 6 -16.08 -1.68 -17.56
CA GLN A 6 -15.64 -2.43 -18.73
C GLN A 6 -14.23 -2.93 -18.49
N TYR A 7 -13.90 -4.13 -18.90
CA TYR A 7 -12.57 -4.71 -18.76
C TYR A 7 -12.11 -5.39 -20.05
N PHE A 8 -10.81 -5.35 -20.28
CA PHE A 8 -10.15 -5.93 -21.44
C PHE A 8 -8.88 -6.65 -21.01
N PHE A 9 -8.64 -7.81 -21.57
CA PHE A 9 -7.36 -8.49 -21.43
C PHE A 9 -6.44 -8.09 -22.58
N ARG A 10 -5.22 -7.70 -22.26
CA ARG A 10 -4.20 -7.35 -23.25
C ARG A 10 -2.89 -8.06 -22.94
N GLN A 11 -2.22 -8.56 -23.97
CA GLN A 11 -0.86 -9.04 -23.86
C GLN A 11 0.08 -7.88 -24.24
N PRO A 12 0.91 -7.37 -23.31
CA PRO A 12 1.82 -6.27 -23.59
C PRO A 12 2.78 -6.62 -24.74
N GLY A 13 2.91 -5.71 -25.71
CA GLY A 13 3.84 -5.83 -26.83
C GLY A 13 3.40 -6.73 -27.97
N GLN A 14 2.19 -7.32 -27.93
CA GLN A 14 1.70 -8.11 -29.05
C GLN A 14 1.42 -7.22 -30.28
N GLY A 15 2.07 -7.55 -31.41
CA GLY A 15 1.91 -6.80 -32.67
C GLY A 15 2.66 -5.47 -32.72
N MET A 16 3.51 -5.17 -31.73
CA MET A 16 4.32 -3.96 -31.69
C MET A 16 5.74 -4.23 -32.21
N ASN A 17 6.39 -3.20 -32.79
CA ASN A 17 7.82 -3.24 -33.06
C ASN A 17 8.63 -3.14 -31.74
N ASP A 18 9.94 -3.44 -31.80
CA ASP A 18 10.78 -3.53 -30.62
C ASP A 18 10.88 -2.18 -29.85
N THR A 19 10.87 -1.06 -30.54
CA THR A 19 10.93 0.27 -29.93
C THR A 19 9.66 0.57 -29.13
N LEU A 20 8.48 0.41 -29.73
CA LEU A 20 7.20 0.62 -29.06
C LEU A 20 6.98 -0.37 -27.90
N LYS A 21 7.50 -1.60 -28.05
CA LYS A 21 7.47 -2.60 -27.00
C LYS A 21 8.33 -2.19 -25.81
N ALA A 22 9.53 -1.65 -26.04
CA ALA A 22 10.38 -1.15 -24.97
C ALA A 22 9.75 0.03 -24.24
N GLU A 23 9.19 1.02 -24.96
CA GLU A 23 8.48 2.16 -24.36
C GLU A 23 7.27 1.73 -23.52
N LEU A 24 6.50 0.74 -23.99
CA LEU A 24 5.40 0.20 -23.23
C LEU A 24 5.88 -0.48 -21.93
N ILE A 25 6.96 -1.28 -22.00
CA ILE A 25 7.54 -1.94 -20.84
C ILE A 25 8.01 -0.90 -19.81
N ASP A 26 8.72 0.13 -20.25
CA ASP A 26 9.17 1.22 -19.38
C ASP A 26 7.98 1.96 -18.73
N SER A 27 6.92 2.16 -19.47
CA SER A 27 5.68 2.74 -18.95
C SER A 27 5.03 1.85 -17.88
N LEU A 28 4.94 0.53 -18.11
CA LEU A 28 4.42 -0.42 -17.12
C LEU A 28 5.27 -0.43 -15.85
N HIS A 29 6.60 -0.42 -15.97
CA HIS A 29 7.51 -0.30 -14.84
C HIS A 29 7.32 1.00 -14.06
N SER A 30 7.19 2.12 -14.75
CA SER A 30 6.96 3.42 -14.11
C SER A 30 5.64 3.48 -13.36
N MET A 31 4.63 2.72 -13.80
CA MET A 31 3.36 2.54 -13.12
C MET A 31 3.40 1.48 -12.00
N GLY A 32 4.53 0.82 -11.78
CA GLY A 32 4.72 -0.17 -10.72
C GLY A 32 4.30 -1.60 -11.09
N ILE A 33 3.98 -1.88 -12.37
CA ILE A 33 3.72 -3.24 -12.86
C ILE A 33 5.04 -3.88 -13.28
N ASN A 34 5.48 -4.90 -12.54
CA ASN A 34 6.74 -5.57 -12.78
C ASN A 34 6.54 -6.92 -13.51
N PRO A 35 7.46 -7.29 -14.41
CA PRO A 35 7.38 -8.58 -15.08
C PRO A 35 7.66 -9.72 -14.10
N THR A 36 6.98 -10.83 -14.31
CA THR A 36 7.17 -12.06 -13.55
C THR A 36 7.37 -13.22 -14.50
N ASN A 37 8.39 -14.05 -14.24
CA ASN A 37 8.61 -15.27 -14.98
C ASN A 37 7.68 -16.38 -14.48
N VAL A 38 6.81 -16.85 -15.34
CA VAL A 38 5.94 -17.99 -15.08
C VAL A 38 6.48 -19.21 -15.83
N ARG A 39 6.68 -20.31 -15.09
CA ARG A 39 7.04 -21.62 -15.70
C ARG A 39 5.75 -22.35 -16.03
N ALA A 40 5.52 -22.64 -17.28
CA ALA A 40 4.43 -23.45 -17.76
C ALA A 40 4.97 -24.80 -18.26
N ARG A 41 4.35 -25.90 -17.83
CA ARG A 41 4.64 -27.19 -18.43
C ARG A 41 3.94 -27.28 -19.78
N THR A 42 4.67 -27.62 -20.84
CA THR A 42 4.08 -27.90 -22.14
C THR A 42 3.17 -29.14 -22.06
N LYS A 43 2.06 -29.13 -22.79
CA LYS A 43 1.07 -30.21 -22.80
C LYS A 43 1.62 -31.57 -23.26
N GLU A 44 2.78 -31.59 -23.89
CA GLU A 44 3.42 -32.78 -24.43
C GLU A 44 4.49 -33.40 -23.51
N GLY A 45 4.66 -32.90 -22.28
CA GLY A 45 5.46 -33.59 -21.25
C GLY A 45 6.99 -33.43 -21.38
N GLU A 46 7.51 -32.79 -22.41
CA GLU A 46 8.94 -32.65 -22.67
C GLU A 46 9.37 -31.17 -22.70
N GLY A 47 9.30 -30.50 -21.57
CA GLY A 47 9.93 -29.20 -21.42
C GLY A 47 9.18 -28.23 -20.49
N GLU A 48 9.94 -27.37 -19.84
CA GLU A 48 9.43 -26.19 -19.12
C GLU A 48 9.60 -24.97 -20.02
N GLU A 49 8.51 -24.31 -20.37
CA GLU A 49 8.55 -23.02 -21.06
C GLU A 49 8.48 -21.89 -20.02
N GLN A 50 9.45 -20.99 -20.06
CA GLN A 50 9.42 -19.77 -19.25
C GLN A 50 8.76 -18.66 -20.06
N ARG A 51 7.68 -18.09 -19.49
CA ARG A 51 7.00 -16.93 -20.09
C ARG A 51 7.08 -15.74 -19.16
N LEU A 52 7.49 -14.62 -19.72
CA LEU A 52 7.44 -13.33 -19.03
C LEU A 52 6.01 -12.78 -19.14
N VAL A 53 5.37 -12.61 -18.00
CA VAL A 53 4.03 -12.02 -17.90
C VAL A 53 4.06 -10.74 -17.07
N TYR A 54 3.13 -9.82 -17.32
CA TYR A 54 2.94 -8.59 -16.57
C TYR A 54 1.63 -8.69 -15.78
N PRO A 55 1.66 -9.19 -14.54
CA PRO A 55 0.46 -9.46 -13.77
C PRO A 55 -0.09 -8.16 -13.15
N GLY A 56 -0.66 -7.31 -13.97
CA GLY A 56 -1.14 -6.00 -13.54
C GLY A 56 -2.50 -5.65 -14.12
N VAL A 57 -3.16 -4.70 -13.48
CA VAL A 57 -4.40 -4.07 -13.95
C VAL A 57 -4.18 -2.56 -14.03
N ILE A 58 -4.54 -1.99 -15.16
CA ILE A 58 -4.62 -0.53 -15.33
C ILE A 58 -6.08 -0.16 -15.15
N VAL A 59 -6.36 0.74 -14.21
CA VAL A 59 -7.69 1.27 -13.95
C VAL A 59 -7.74 2.71 -14.46
N GLU A 60 -8.72 2.98 -15.31
CA GLU A 60 -8.94 4.30 -15.89
C GLU A 60 -10.30 4.85 -15.45
N TYR A 61 -10.34 6.08 -15.02
CA TYR A 61 -11.56 6.78 -14.68
C TYR A 61 -11.46 8.26 -15.04
N LYS A 62 -12.31 8.74 -15.95
CA LYS A 62 -12.18 10.07 -16.55
C LYS A 62 -10.77 10.22 -17.15
N ASP A 63 -10.03 11.21 -16.70
CA ASP A 63 -8.65 11.57 -17.13
C ASP A 63 -7.58 11.03 -16.19
N ARG A 64 -7.97 10.17 -15.23
CA ARG A 64 -7.05 9.60 -14.25
C ARG A 64 -6.76 8.15 -14.58
N VAL A 65 -5.52 7.74 -14.35
CA VAL A 65 -5.04 6.38 -14.54
C VAL A 65 -4.31 5.94 -13.27
N THR A 66 -4.55 4.72 -12.85
CA THR A 66 -3.76 4.06 -11.79
C THR A 66 -3.50 2.63 -12.17
N ALA A 67 -2.40 2.07 -11.68
CA ALA A 67 -2.03 0.69 -11.94
C ALA A 67 -1.95 -0.10 -10.64
N VAL A 68 -2.19 -1.39 -10.74
CA VAL A 68 -2.13 -2.35 -9.64
C VAL A 68 -1.32 -3.54 -10.09
N ASP A 69 -0.20 -3.81 -9.42
CA ASP A 69 0.52 -5.07 -9.56
C ASP A 69 -0.19 -6.14 -8.72
N LEU A 70 -0.70 -7.16 -9.38
CA LEU A 70 -1.49 -8.22 -8.74
C LEU A 70 -0.61 -9.16 -7.90
N LEU A 71 0.67 -9.32 -8.24
CA LEU A 71 1.61 -10.19 -7.52
C LEU A 71 2.51 -9.42 -6.53
N GLN A 72 2.40 -8.12 -6.44
CA GLN A 72 3.20 -7.33 -5.50
C GLN A 72 3.03 -7.81 -4.06
N GLY A 73 4.15 -7.98 -3.37
CA GLY A 73 4.18 -8.44 -1.97
C GLY A 73 4.10 -9.97 -1.81
N GLN A 74 4.08 -10.73 -2.92
CA GLN A 74 4.13 -12.18 -2.90
C GLN A 74 5.58 -12.68 -2.92
N SER A 75 5.86 -13.71 -2.10
CA SER A 75 7.16 -14.37 -2.14
C SER A 75 7.24 -15.28 -3.37
N SER A 76 8.32 -15.19 -4.12
CA SER A 76 8.59 -16.05 -5.28
C SER A 76 8.96 -17.50 -4.92
N VAL A 77 8.97 -17.85 -3.66
CA VAL A 77 9.48 -19.15 -3.16
C VAL A 77 8.50 -20.30 -3.46
N ASP A 78 7.20 -20.00 -3.56
CA ASP A 78 6.17 -21.01 -3.88
C ASP A 78 5.11 -20.41 -4.82
N GLY A 79 5.20 -20.75 -6.09
CA GLY A 79 4.34 -20.17 -7.14
C GLY A 79 2.84 -20.39 -6.93
N ILE A 80 2.44 -21.53 -6.40
CA ILE A 80 1.02 -21.86 -6.17
C ILE A 80 0.46 -21.04 -5.02
N ASN A 81 1.17 -20.96 -3.90
CA ASN A 81 0.73 -20.17 -2.75
C ASN A 81 0.73 -18.66 -3.08
N SER A 82 1.67 -18.20 -3.89
CA SER A 82 1.67 -16.81 -4.38
C SER A 82 0.46 -16.49 -5.23
N LEU A 83 0.02 -17.40 -6.09
CA LEU A 83 -1.19 -17.22 -6.92
C LEU A 83 -2.46 -17.24 -6.07
N ASN A 84 -2.59 -18.18 -5.14
CA ASN A 84 -3.74 -18.26 -4.24
C ASN A 84 -3.88 -17.01 -3.37
N ASN A 85 -2.75 -16.50 -2.87
CA ASN A 85 -2.72 -15.24 -2.10
C ASN A 85 -3.08 -14.03 -2.98
N ALA A 86 -2.61 -14.00 -4.23
CA ALA A 86 -2.96 -12.93 -5.18
C ALA A 86 -4.46 -12.94 -5.50
N GLU A 87 -5.05 -14.12 -5.68
CA GLU A 87 -6.50 -14.30 -5.89
C GLU A 87 -7.29 -13.81 -4.66
N ALA A 88 -6.90 -14.21 -3.45
CA ALA A 88 -7.54 -13.78 -2.22
C ALA A 88 -7.50 -12.26 -2.01
N LEU A 89 -6.46 -11.58 -2.50
CA LEU A 89 -6.29 -10.14 -2.40
C LEU A 89 -6.84 -9.36 -3.60
N LEU A 90 -7.31 -10.03 -4.64
CA LEU A 90 -7.70 -9.40 -5.90
C LEU A 90 -8.80 -8.36 -5.72
N GLU A 91 -9.87 -8.73 -5.01
CA GLU A 91 -11.00 -7.84 -4.73
C GLU A 91 -10.53 -6.60 -3.95
N TYR A 92 -9.75 -6.80 -2.90
CA TYR A 92 -9.19 -5.71 -2.10
C TYR A 92 -8.33 -4.75 -2.93
N LYS A 93 -7.44 -5.29 -3.77
CA LYS A 93 -6.55 -4.49 -4.63
C LYS A 93 -7.35 -3.68 -5.66
N LEU A 94 -8.34 -4.30 -6.32
CA LEU A 94 -9.17 -3.62 -7.32
C LEU A 94 -10.10 -2.58 -6.68
N ALA A 95 -10.76 -2.91 -5.57
CA ALA A 95 -11.60 -1.97 -4.84
C ALA A 95 -10.79 -0.76 -4.35
N GLY A 96 -9.59 -1.00 -3.81
CA GLY A 96 -8.66 0.04 -3.39
C GLY A 96 -8.22 0.96 -4.55
N ALA A 97 -7.94 0.40 -5.73
CA ALA A 97 -7.56 1.18 -6.90
C ALA A 97 -8.74 2.05 -7.40
N ILE A 98 -9.95 1.49 -7.45
CA ILE A 98 -11.16 2.21 -7.85
C ILE A 98 -11.46 3.34 -6.85
N ASP A 99 -11.35 3.08 -5.56
CA ASP A 99 -11.54 4.09 -4.52
C ASP A 99 -10.50 5.21 -4.66
N LYS A 100 -9.22 4.84 -4.81
CA LYS A 100 -8.13 5.79 -4.99
C LYS A 100 -8.32 6.70 -6.20
N ILE A 101 -8.70 6.15 -7.36
CA ILE A 101 -8.82 6.92 -8.60
C ILE A 101 -10.04 7.85 -8.60
N LYS A 102 -11.07 7.52 -7.80
CA LYS A 102 -12.29 8.32 -7.64
C LYS A 102 -12.15 9.46 -6.65
N ARG A 103 -11.15 9.43 -5.77
CA ARG A 103 -10.96 10.46 -4.73
C ARG A 103 -10.61 11.80 -5.35
N ASP A 104 -11.31 12.85 -4.94
CA ASP A 104 -10.99 14.23 -5.35
C ASP A 104 -9.85 14.82 -4.49
N LYS A 105 -9.66 14.31 -3.28
CA LYS A 105 -8.60 14.72 -2.35
C LYS A 105 -7.87 13.49 -1.81
N VAL A 106 -6.55 13.55 -1.78
CA VAL A 106 -5.73 12.54 -1.07
C VAL A 106 -5.79 12.86 0.42
N PRO A 107 -6.36 11.97 1.26
CA PRO A 107 -6.39 12.19 2.70
C PRO A 107 -4.98 12.20 3.29
N VAL A 108 -4.74 13.00 4.32
CA VAL A 108 -3.45 13.14 4.98
C VAL A 108 -3.47 12.46 6.34
N VAL A 109 -2.52 11.55 6.55
CA VAL A 109 -2.32 10.84 7.81
C VAL A 109 -1.10 11.41 8.53
N ALA A 110 -1.29 11.80 9.78
CA ALA A 110 -0.18 12.20 10.65
C ALA A 110 0.24 11.04 11.56
N TYR A 111 1.51 10.69 11.53
CA TYR A 111 2.13 9.78 12.48
C TYR A 111 2.53 10.56 13.72
N LEU A 112 1.83 10.31 14.82
CA LEU A 112 2.05 11.02 16.07
C LEU A 112 3.32 10.51 16.75
N THR A 113 4.19 11.41 17.20
CA THR A 113 5.39 11.12 17.97
C THR A 113 5.47 11.99 19.22
N GLY A 114 6.36 11.63 20.18
CA GLY A 114 6.53 12.31 21.45
C GLY A 114 6.46 11.39 22.67
N ASN A 115 5.89 10.18 22.50
CA ASN A 115 5.70 9.22 23.60
C ASN A 115 6.45 7.90 23.35
N GLY A 116 7.62 7.96 22.71
CA GLY A 116 8.45 6.79 22.44
C GLY A 116 7.93 5.87 21.33
N GLN A 117 7.10 6.37 20.43
CA GLN A 117 6.63 5.62 19.27
C GLN A 117 7.82 5.16 18.41
N PRO A 118 7.76 3.93 17.84
CA PRO A 118 8.82 3.40 16.99
C PRO A 118 9.04 4.28 15.76
N GLN A 119 10.28 4.33 15.31
CA GLN A 119 10.69 5.13 14.16
C GLN A 119 11.58 4.31 13.21
N SER A 120 11.86 4.88 12.04
CA SER A 120 12.77 4.28 11.05
C SER A 120 12.35 2.89 10.59
N TYR A 121 13.24 1.89 10.74
CA TYR A 121 13.06 0.55 10.19
C TYR A 121 11.87 -0.22 10.79
N GLU A 122 11.52 0.03 12.05
CA GLU A 122 10.45 -0.70 12.76
C GLU A 122 9.08 -0.46 12.13
N VAL A 123 8.85 0.73 11.60
CA VAL A 123 7.59 1.13 10.94
C VAL A 123 7.74 1.35 9.44
N TYR A 124 8.90 1.00 8.88
CA TYR A 124 9.21 1.20 7.46
C TYR A 124 8.12 0.62 6.54
N SER A 125 7.77 -0.65 6.74
CA SER A 125 6.76 -1.31 5.90
C SER A 125 5.38 -0.68 6.02
N LEU A 126 5.00 -0.26 7.23
CA LEU A 126 3.74 0.43 7.46
C LEU A 126 3.73 1.79 6.75
N ILE A 127 4.77 2.58 6.91
CA ILE A 127 4.82 3.94 6.35
C ILE A 127 5.07 3.91 4.86
N GLU A 128 6.17 3.30 4.40
CA GLU A 128 6.62 3.39 3.01
C GLU A 128 5.80 2.51 2.04
N LYS A 129 5.36 1.32 2.51
CA LYS A 129 4.66 0.37 1.63
C LYS A 129 3.14 0.43 1.76
N THR A 130 2.62 0.97 2.86
CA THR A 130 1.16 0.96 3.10
C THR A 130 0.58 2.37 3.13
N ILE A 131 1.15 3.29 3.91
CA ILE A 131 0.57 4.64 4.09
C ILE A 131 0.88 5.54 2.90
N LYS A 132 2.15 5.81 2.64
CA LYS A 132 2.59 6.77 1.60
C LYS A 132 2.06 6.49 0.19
N PRO A 133 1.89 5.23 -0.26
CA PRO A 133 1.32 4.97 -1.59
C PRO A 133 -0.15 5.37 -1.72
N ASN A 134 -0.87 5.51 -0.61
CA ASN A 134 -2.33 5.71 -0.60
C ASN A 134 -2.80 7.02 0.04
N TYR A 135 -1.93 7.66 0.84
CA TYR A 135 -2.26 8.83 1.65
C TYR A 135 -1.11 9.85 1.63
N GLY A 136 -1.43 11.12 1.80
CA GLY A 136 -0.45 12.10 2.24
C GLY A 136 0.07 11.71 3.63
N PHE A 137 1.36 11.89 3.87
CA PHE A 137 1.99 11.47 5.13
C PHE A 137 2.79 12.59 5.77
N SER A 138 2.64 12.74 7.08
CA SER A 138 3.44 13.67 7.88
C SER A 138 3.78 13.05 9.23
N ILE A 139 4.94 13.39 9.78
CA ILE A 139 5.29 13.10 11.18
C ILE A 139 4.88 14.31 12.01
N LEU A 140 4.16 14.08 13.09
CA LEU A 140 3.69 15.13 14.00
C LEU A 140 4.21 14.88 15.42
N PRO A 141 5.26 15.59 15.84
CA PRO A 141 5.64 15.62 17.26
C PRO A 141 4.55 16.37 18.04
N ILE A 142 3.85 15.69 18.96
CA ILE A 142 2.68 16.26 19.65
C ILE A 142 3.01 17.50 20.50
N ASP A 143 4.23 17.57 20.99
CA ASP A 143 4.70 18.69 21.81
C ASP A 143 5.09 19.94 20.98
N SER A 144 5.26 19.78 19.66
CA SER A 144 5.66 20.87 18.76
C SER A 144 4.50 21.76 18.33
N VAL A 145 3.27 21.36 18.61
CA VAL A 145 2.07 22.09 18.19
C VAL A 145 1.15 22.40 19.37
N PRO A 146 0.57 23.60 19.45
CA PRO A 146 -0.39 23.93 20.49
C PRO A 146 -1.72 23.19 20.31
N VAL A 147 -2.10 22.92 19.05
CA VAL A 147 -3.30 22.22 18.65
C VAL A 147 -2.97 21.34 17.45
N ILE A 148 -3.56 20.16 17.38
CA ILE A 148 -3.39 19.29 16.21
C ILE A 148 -4.13 19.90 15.02
N PRO A 149 -3.43 20.18 13.89
CA PRO A 149 -4.05 20.85 12.74
C PRO A 149 -5.15 20.02 12.07
N ASP A 150 -6.20 20.69 11.60
CA ASP A 150 -7.33 20.05 10.92
C ASP A 150 -7.01 19.60 9.48
N VAL A 151 -5.79 19.89 8.99
CA VAL A 151 -5.30 19.37 7.70
C VAL A 151 -5.11 17.85 7.72
N PHE A 152 -4.96 17.27 8.89
CA PHE A 152 -4.83 15.83 9.05
C PHE A 152 -6.22 15.18 9.10
N ASP A 153 -6.49 14.27 8.17
CA ASP A 153 -7.72 13.49 8.12
C ASP A 153 -7.71 12.33 9.14
N ALA A 154 -6.52 11.87 9.54
CA ALA A 154 -6.36 10.87 10.60
C ALA A 154 -5.00 11.01 11.32
N LEU A 155 -5.00 10.65 12.60
CA LEU A 155 -3.80 10.42 13.41
C LEU A 155 -3.51 8.93 13.50
N LEU A 156 -2.26 8.56 13.35
CA LEU A 156 -1.77 7.21 13.55
C LEU A 156 -0.85 7.20 14.78
N ILE A 157 -1.25 6.47 15.82
CA ILE A 157 -0.51 6.32 17.08
C ILE A 157 -0.12 4.86 17.22
N VAL A 158 1.18 4.59 17.04
CA VAL A 158 1.70 3.23 17.04
C VAL A 158 2.56 3.01 18.28
N LYS A 159 2.20 2.03 19.07
CA LYS A 159 2.98 1.49 20.20
C LYS A 159 3.63 2.60 21.05
N PRO A 160 2.88 3.53 21.64
CA PRO A 160 3.44 4.52 22.54
C PRO A 160 4.02 3.80 23.77
N LEU A 161 5.26 4.11 24.13
CA LEU A 161 5.98 3.48 25.25
C LEU A 161 5.75 4.22 26.56
N THR A 162 5.45 5.51 26.50
CA THR A 162 5.17 6.34 27.67
C THR A 162 3.73 6.88 27.62
N GLY A 163 3.16 7.09 28.79
CA GLY A 163 1.82 7.67 28.91
C GLY A 163 1.74 9.11 28.36
N PHE A 164 0.59 9.48 27.83
CA PHE A 164 0.31 10.85 27.43
C PHE A 164 0.06 11.72 28.67
N ASN A 165 0.68 12.89 28.73
CA ASN A 165 0.37 13.88 29.75
C ASN A 165 -0.99 14.56 29.48
N GLU A 166 -1.48 15.38 30.43
CA GLU A 166 -2.82 15.99 30.34
C GLU A 166 -2.96 16.96 29.15
N GLU A 167 -1.90 17.68 28.80
CA GLU A 167 -1.90 18.57 27.64
C GLU A 167 -1.97 17.78 26.32
N GLN A 168 -1.20 16.72 26.20
CA GLN A 168 -1.23 15.83 25.03
C GLN A 168 -2.58 15.14 24.87
N LYS A 169 -3.17 14.66 25.98
CA LYS A 169 -4.53 14.09 25.99
C LYS A 169 -5.56 15.13 25.52
N LEU A 170 -5.48 16.35 26.04
CA LEU A 170 -6.39 17.43 25.62
C LEU A 170 -6.27 17.75 24.14
N LYS A 171 -5.05 17.79 23.57
CA LYS A 171 -4.85 17.99 22.13
C LYS A 171 -5.48 16.91 21.29
N ILE A 172 -5.33 15.64 21.69
CA ILE A 172 -5.95 14.49 20.99
C ILE A 172 -7.49 14.55 21.14
N ASP A 173 -7.99 14.79 22.33
CA ASP A 173 -9.42 14.89 22.60
C ASP A 173 -10.08 16.01 21.76
N GLN A 174 -9.52 17.20 21.76
CA GLN A 174 -9.98 18.31 20.94
C GLN A 174 -9.97 17.98 19.44
N TYR A 175 -8.93 17.26 18.96
CA TYR A 175 -8.88 16.82 17.56
C TYR A 175 -10.05 15.87 17.24
N VAL A 176 -10.30 14.88 18.10
CA VAL A 176 -11.42 13.94 17.95
C VAL A 176 -12.77 14.66 18.02
N MET A 177 -12.94 15.60 18.96
CA MET A 177 -14.17 16.39 19.11
C MET A 177 -14.48 17.27 17.91
N ARG A 178 -13.45 17.68 17.13
CA ARG A 178 -13.62 18.37 15.85
C ARG A 178 -13.86 17.43 14.65
N GLY A 179 -14.03 16.12 14.90
CA GLY A 179 -14.30 15.11 13.88
C GLY A 179 -13.06 14.42 13.32
N GLY A 180 -11.90 14.66 13.92
CA GLY A 180 -10.64 13.96 13.59
C GLY A 180 -10.73 12.47 13.91
N LYS A 181 -10.01 11.65 13.16
CA LYS A 181 -9.99 10.19 13.32
C LYS A 181 -8.66 9.77 13.93
N VAL A 182 -8.71 8.82 14.85
CA VAL A 182 -7.48 8.28 15.47
C VAL A 182 -7.43 6.77 15.32
N VAL A 183 -6.32 6.28 14.82
CA VAL A 183 -6.01 4.85 14.76
C VAL A 183 -4.97 4.55 15.83
N TRP A 184 -5.37 3.75 16.82
CA TRP A 184 -4.52 3.31 17.91
C TRP A 184 -4.03 1.90 17.65
N MET A 185 -2.72 1.72 17.60
CA MET A 185 -2.04 0.41 17.60
C MET A 185 -1.30 0.27 18.92
N ILE A 186 -1.93 -0.39 19.88
CA ILE A 186 -1.40 -0.54 21.26
C ILE A 186 -0.85 -1.94 21.44
N ASP A 187 0.39 -2.02 21.92
CA ASP A 187 0.98 -3.25 22.37
C ASP A 187 0.80 -3.38 23.89
N LYS A 188 0.14 -4.47 24.32
CA LYS A 188 -0.07 -4.73 25.76
C LYS A 188 1.16 -5.29 26.46
N LEU A 189 2.08 -5.87 25.70
CA LEU A 189 3.29 -6.48 26.22
C LEU A 189 4.50 -5.70 25.75
N TYR A 190 5.21 -5.11 26.68
CA TYR A 190 6.52 -4.55 26.39
C TYR A 190 7.54 -5.68 26.28
N ALA A 191 7.68 -6.23 25.06
CA ALA A 191 8.72 -7.19 24.72
C ALA A 191 9.68 -6.53 23.73
N SER A 192 10.91 -6.27 24.17
CA SER A 192 12.01 -5.92 23.26
C SER A 192 12.72 -7.20 22.83
N LEU A 193 12.99 -7.37 21.54
CA LEU A 193 13.76 -8.51 21.03
C LEU A 193 15.13 -8.61 21.71
N ASP A 194 15.75 -7.48 22.07
CA ASP A 194 17.02 -7.45 22.80
C ASP A 194 16.92 -7.96 24.23
N SER A 195 15.75 -7.95 24.84
CA SER A 195 15.53 -8.50 26.19
C SER A 195 15.28 -10.00 26.19
N LEU A 196 15.00 -10.60 25.02
CA LEU A 196 14.81 -12.05 24.88
C LEU A 196 16.11 -12.80 24.54
N GLN A 197 17.21 -12.08 24.30
CA GLN A 197 18.53 -12.64 23.98
C GLN A 197 19.49 -12.68 25.21
N ARG A 198 19.00 -12.41 26.41
CA ARG A 198 19.78 -12.50 27.64
C ARG A 198 19.42 -13.72 28.49
#